data_dd9b753311fe71fe03d71b2a865fbd63
#
_entry.id   dd9b753311fe71fe03d71b2a865fbd63
#
_cell.length_a   1.000
_cell.length_b   1.000
_cell.length_c   1.000
_cell.angle_alpha   90.00
_cell.angle_beta   90.00
_cell.angle_gamma   90.00
#
_symmetry.space_group_name_H-M   'P 1'
#
loop_
_entity.id
_entity.type
_entity.pdbx_description
1 polymer ?
#
loop_
_entity_poly.entity_id
_entity_poly.type
_entity_poly.pdbx_seq_one_letter_code
_entity_poly.pdbx_strand_id
1 'polypeptide(L)'
;LYGLAWLASANTGLVLFNLIPAFPLDGGRMLRGALGLVTDWTRATEWATATGRYLAVAMGVWAVLTGHVMLALVAMLIFTSAASTASEERGRTVLSSYAVGDACNRHALVLSPNDRVSTVVSYLLTSSQPDFAVVSGTQLCGVVRRREVLEALARRGGELPVSTIMRRCPAVEAHLTLAEVRGVLHEATTAVAAVYDRGHFRGLVSLDDIAEAELVLASERLGRIGRS
;
A
#
# COMPACT_ATOMS: atom_id res chain seq x y z
N LEU A 1 7.02 31.99 -36.38
CA LEU A 1 5.54 31.87 -36.36
C LEU A 1 5.07 30.43 -36.50
N TYR A 2 5.61 29.63 -37.48
CA TYR A 2 5.22 28.22 -37.68
C TYR A 2 5.49 27.33 -36.47
N GLY A 3 6.62 27.50 -35.78
CA GLY A 3 6.97 26.72 -34.59
C GLY A 3 6.03 27.00 -33.43
N LEU A 4 5.64 28.25 -33.21
CA LEU A 4 4.68 28.64 -32.17
C LEU A 4 3.26 28.08 -32.45
N ALA A 5 2.82 28.15 -33.72
CA ALA A 5 1.54 27.61 -34.15
C ALA A 5 1.50 26.07 -33.97
N TRP A 6 2.59 25.38 -34.33
CA TRP A 6 2.70 23.94 -34.12
C TRP A 6 2.68 23.56 -32.63
N LEU A 7 3.43 24.30 -31.80
CA LEU A 7 3.47 24.07 -30.35
C LEU A 7 2.10 24.34 -29.74
N ALA A 8 1.40 25.39 -30.12
CA ALA A 8 0.06 25.69 -29.68
C ALA A 8 -0.93 24.56 -30.05
N SER A 9 -0.88 24.07 -31.30
CA SER A 9 -1.72 22.96 -31.73
C SER A 9 -1.44 21.67 -30.98
N ALA A 10 -0.17 21.35 -30.73
CA ALA A 10 0.23 20.15 -29.99
C ALA A 10 -0.24 20.25 -28.52
N ASN A 11 -0.07 21.40 -27.85
CA ASN A 11 -0.54 21.60 -26.49
C ASN A 11 -2.09 21.56 -26.39
N THR A 12 -2.78 22.15 -27.36
CA THR A 12 -4.25 22.07 -27.42
C THR A 12 -4.71 20.63 -27.57
N GLY A 13 -4.08 19.85 -28.44
CA GLY A 13 -4.35 18.43 -28.60
C GLY A 13 -4.10 17.63 -27.31
N LEU A 14 -3.02 17.93 -26.60
CA LEU A 14 -2.68 17.28 -25.32
C LEU A 14 -3.71 17.62 -24.24
N VAL A 15 -4.16 18.86 -24.15
CA VAL A 15 -5.21 19.27 -23.21
C VAL A 15 -6.52 18.56 -23.51
N LEU A 16 -6.95 18.54 -24.79
CA LEU A 16 -8.17 17.85 -25.20
C LEU A 16 -8.09 16.34 -24.92
N PHE A 17 -6.93 15.73 -25.17
CA PHE A 17 -6.69 14.31 -24.85
C PHE A 17 -6.80 14.06 -23.34
N ASN A 18 -6.23 14.93 -22.51
CA ASN A 18 -6.28 14.78 -21.04
C ASN A 18 -7.68 15.03 -20.46
N LEU A 19 -8.58 15.71 -21.17
CA LEU A 19 -9.97 15.90 -20.77
C LEU A 19 -10.87 14.68 -21.05
N ILE A 20 -10.38 13.66 -21.73
CA ILE A 20 -11.12 12.41 -21.94
C ILE A 20 -11.47 11.81 -20.56
N PRO A 21 -12.78 11.47 -20.29
CA PRO A 21 -13.24 10.99 -18.99
C PRO A 21 -12.80 9.55 -18.71
N ALA A 22 -11.52 9.30 -18.66
CA ALA A 22 -10.92 7.98 -18.48
C ALA A 22 -9.66 8.08 -17.61
N PHE A 23 -9.51 7.19 -16.62
CA PHE A 23 -8.23 7.04 -15.94
C PHE A 23 -7.17 6.45 -16.91
N PRO A 24 -5.89 6.90 -16.85
CA PRO A 24 -5.26 7.79 -15.86
C PRO A 24 -5.34 9.28 -16.18
N LEU A 25 -6.15 9.70 -17.16
CA LEU A 25 -6.23 11.07 -17.65
C LEU A 25 -6.92 12.00 -16.63
N ASP A 26 -6.69 13.31 -16.75
CA ASP A 26 -7.28 14.30 -15.84
C ASP A 26 -8.80 14.34 -15.93
N GLY A 27 -9.36 14.09 -17.12
CA GLY A 27 -10.81 13.96 -17.32
C GLY A 27 -11.43 12.83 -16.50
N GLY A 28 -10.72 11.73 -16.27
CA GLY A 28 -11.17 10.66 -15.37
C GLY A 28 -11.23 11.10 -13.91
N ARG A 29 -10.26 11.91 -13.47
CA ARG A 29 -10.25 12.50 -12.12
C ARG A 29 -11.38 13.52 -11.95
N MET A 30 -11.63 14.34 -12.97
CA MET A 30 -12.75 15.29 -13.00
C MET A 30 -14.10 14.56 -12.96
N LEU A 31 -14.27 13.49 -13.76
CA LEU A 31 -15.46 12.67 -13.75
C LEU A 31 -15.70 12.06 -12.37
N ARG A 32 -14.66 11.50 -11.74
CA ARG A 32 -14.76 10.97 -10.37
C ARG A 32 -15.17 12.05 -9.37
N GLY A 33 -14.57 13.25 -9.44
CA GLY A 33 -14.94 14.37 -8.59
C GLY A 33 -16.40 14.78 -8.75
N ALA A 34 -16.87 14.89 -9.98
CA ALA A 34 -18.27 15.22 -10.29
C ALA A 34 -19.26 14.15 -9.81
N LEU A 35 -18.93 12.87 -10.02
CA LEU A 35 -19.75 11.75 -9.52
C LEU A 35 -19.74 11.67 -7.99
N GLY A 36 -18.62 12.01 -7.34
CA GLY A 36 -18.49 12.05 -5.88
C GLY A 36 -19.35 13.09 -5.18
N LEU A 37 -19.88 14.09 -5.93
CA LEU A 37 -20.87 15.05 -5.40
C LEU A 37 -22.28 14.47 -5.25
N VAL A 38 -22.59 13.39 -5.99
CA VAL A 38 -23.93 12.79 -6.06
C VAL A 38 -23.95 11.33 -5.57
N THR A 39 -22.79 10.70 -5.38
CA THR A 39 -22.68 9.30 -4.96
C THR A 39 -21.48 9.10 -4.02
N ASP A 40 -21.39 7.90 -3.41
CA ASP A 40 -20.25 7.54 -2.58
C ASP A 40 -18.94 7.54 -3.40
N TRP A 41 -17.85 7.99 -2.75
CA TRP A 41 -16.54 8.11 -3.38
C TRP A 41 -16.05 6.80 -4.05
N THR A 42 -16.35 5.67 -3.42
CA THR A 42 -16.01 4.33 -3.96
C THR A 42 -16.77 4.04 -5.25
N ARG A 43 -18.09 4.29 -5.28
CA ARG A 43 -18.93 4.12 -6.48
C ARG A 43 -18.53 5.08 -7.59
N ALA A 44 -18.19 6.33 -7.24
CA ALA A 44 -17.69 7.32 -8.20
C ALA A 44 -16.40 6.82 -8.88
N THR A 45 -15.49 6.23 -8.12
CA THR A 45 -14.26 5.65 -8.65
C THR A 45 -14.55 4.44 -9.54
N GLU A 46 -15.44 3.54 -9.13
CA GLU A 46 -15.83 2.38 -9.94
C GLU A 46 -16.45 2.78 -11.28
N TRP A 47 -17.32 3.77 -11.30
CA TRP A 47 -17.93 4.27 -12.53
C TRP A 47 -16.93 4.96 -13.44
N ALA A 48 -16.05 5.81 -12.88
CA ALA A 48 -15.01 6.48 -13.65
C ALA A 48 -13.99 5.49 -14.25
N THR A 49 -13.62 4.44 -13.51
CA THR A 49 -12.73 3.38 -14.03
C THR A 49 -13.42 2.48 -15.05
N ALA A 50 -14.71 2.16 -14.85
CA ALA A 50 -15.49 1.42 -15.84
C ALA A 50 -15.59 2.17 -17.16
N THR A 51 -15.90 3.48 -17.12
CA THR A 51 -15.94 4.34 -18.30
C THR A 51 -14.60 4.34 -19.03
N GLY A 52 -13.47 4.46 -18.31
CA GLY A 52 -12.14 4.38 -18.89
C GLY A 52 -11.84 3.05 -19.57
N ARG A 53 -12.27 1.94 -18.96
CA ARG A 53 -12.10 0.60 -19.56
C ARG A 53 -12.92 0.41 -20.81
N TYR A 54 -14.19 0.84 -20.84
CA TYR A 54 -15.01 0.77 -22.06
C TYR A 54 -14.43 1.62 -23.18
N LEU A 55 -13.95 2.83 -22.88
CA LEU A 55 -13.31 3.69 -23.85
C LEU A 55 -12.02 3.06 -24.40
N ALA A 56 -11.20 2.48 -23.52
CA ALA A 56 -9.95 1.80 -23.94
C ALA A 56 -10.25 0.61 -24.86
N VAL A 57 -11.28 -0.18 -24.56
CA VAL A 57 -11.68 -1.30 -25.43
C VAL A 57 -12.16 -0.78 -26.79
N ALA A 58 -13.02 0.24 -26.81
CA ALA A 58 -13.50 0.85 -28.06
C ALA A 58 -12.36 1.40 -28.91
N MET A 59 -11.41 2.12 -28.27
CA MET A 59 -10.19 2.61 -28.94
C MET A 59 -9.30 1.48 -29.46
N GLY A 60 -9.16 0.40 -28.69
CA GLY A 60 -8.39 -0.78 -29.09
C GLY A 60 -8.98 -1.48 -30.31
N VAL A 61 -10.30 -1.68 -30.32
CA VAL A 61 -11.00 -2.24 -31.49
C VAL A 61 -10.82 -1.34 -32.71
N TRP A 62 -11.01 -0.04 -32.54
CA TRP A 62 -10.81 0.93 -33.63
C TRP A 62 -9.37 0.91 -34.17
N ALA A 63 -8.38 0.82 -33.28
CA ALA A 63 -6.97 0.74 -33.63
C ALA A 63 -6.65 -0.51 -34.49
N VAL A 64 -7.23 -1.66 -34.13
CA VAL A 64 -7.08 -2.91 -34.90
C VAL A 64 -7.71 -2.78 -36.31
N LEU A 65 -8.94 -2.25 -36.38
CA LEU A 65 -9.65 -2.09 -37.65
C LEU A 65 -8.96 -1.12 -38.61
N THR A 66 -8.27 -0.10 -38.07
CA THR A 66 -7.59 0.93 -38.86
C THR A 66 -6.09 0.69 -39.01
N GLY A 67 -5.52 -0.32 -38.36
CA GLY A 67 -4.10 -0.62 -38.37
C GLY A 67 -3.21 0.40 -37.64
N HIS A 68 -3.79 1.22 -36.73
CA HIS A 68 -3.07 2.27 -36.05
C HIS A 68 -2.41 1.74 -34.73
N VAL A 69 -1.17 1.25 -34.85
CA VAL A 69 -0.41 0.66 -33.71
C VAL A 69 -0.27 1.62 -32.51
N MET A 70 -0.03 2.91 -32.79
CA MET A 70 0.07 3.92 -31.70
C MET A 70 -1.22 4.06 -30.90
N LEU A 71 -2.37 4.00 -31.57
CA LEU A 71 -3.67 4.06 -30.90
C LEU A 71 -3.92 2.79 -30.07
N ALA A 72 -3.46 1.63 -30.53
CA ALA A 72 -3.52 0.38 -29.78
C ALA A 72 -2.68 0.43 -28.49
N LEU A 73 -1.47 0.99 -28.56
CA LEU A 73 -0.60 1.18 -27.38
C LEU A 73 -1.22 2.13 -26.36
N VAL A 74 -1.82 3.24 -26.81
CA VAL A 74 -2.52 4.18 -25.95
C VAL A 74 -3.74 3.51 -25.30
N ALA A 75 -4.52 2.76 -26.05
CA ALA A 75 -5.67 2.01 -25.52
C ALA A 75 -5.24 0.99 -24.45
N MET A 76 -4.15 0.27 -24.68
CA MET A 76 -3.57 -0.68 -23.72
C MET A 76 -3.10 0.04 -22.45
N LEU A 77 -2.45 1.20 -22.56
CA LEU A 77 -2.00 2.00 -21.42
C LEU A 77 -3.20 2.46 -20.57
N ILE A 78 -4.24 2.98 -21.20
CA ILE A 78 -5.47 3.42 -20.50
C ILE A 78 -6.12 2.23 -19.80
N PHE A 79 -6.23 1.07 -20.46
CA PHE A 79 -6.83 -0.13 -19.92
C PHE A 79 -6.11 -0.64 -18.67
N THR A 80 -4.77 -0.76 -18.72
CA THR A 80 -3.96 -1.22 -17.60
C THR A 80 -3.98 -0.26 -16.43
N SER A 81 -3.91 1.05 -16.69
CA SER A 81 -3.95 2.08 -15.65
C SER A 81 -5.32 2.19 -14.97
N ALA A 82 -6.41 2.01 -15.72
CA ALA A 82 -7.75 1.96 -15.13
C ALA A 82 -7.94 0.74 -14.22
N ALA A 83 -7.33 -0.40 -14.56
CA ALA A 83 -7.37 -1.61 -13.74
C ALA A 83 -6.59 -1.44 -12.43
N SER A 84 -5.38 -0.85 -12.44
CA SER A 84 -4.57 -0.61 -11.24
C SER A 84 -5.25 0.34 -10.26
N THR A 85 -5.81 1.45 -10.75
CA THR A 85 -6.52 2.43 -9.92
C THR A 85 -7.72 1.80 -9.19
N ALA A 86 -8.48 0.94 -9.86
CA ALA A 86 -9.61 0.24 -9.25
C ALA A 86 -9.16 -0.73 -8.14
N SER A 87 -8.03 -1.39 -8.32
CA SER A 87 -7.48 -2.33 -7.34
C SER A 87 -6.98 -1.61 -6.08
N GLU A 88 -6.27 -0.50 -6.24
CA GLU A 88 -5.76 0.32 -5.13
C GLU A 88 -6.90 0.87 -4.26
N GLU A 89 -7.97 1.37 -4.87
CA GLU A 89 -9.10 1.93 -4.15
C GLU A 89 -9.88 0.85 -3.39
N ARG A 90 -10.04 -0.34 -3.96
CA ARG A 90 -10.66 -1.49 -3.29
C ARG A 90 -9.85 -1.94 -2.07
N GLY A 91 -8.52 -2.05 -2.20
CA GLY A 91 -7.63 -2.37 -1.10
C GLY A 91 -7.75 -1.35 0.02
N ARG A 92 -7.73 -0.05 -0.30
CA ARG A 92 -7.89 1.03 0.69
C ARG A 92 -9.22 0.95 1.43
N THR A 93 -10.32 0.67 0.73
CA THR A 93 -11.67 0.54 1.33
C THR A 93 -11.75 -0.67 2.27
N VAL A 94 -11.08 -1.77 1.92
CA VAL A 94 -11.03 -2.96 2.79
C VAL A 94 -10.24 -2.65 4.06
N LEU A 95 -9.05 -2.09 3.94
CA LEU A 95 -8.19 -1.76 5.07
C LEU A 95 -8.77 -0.68 5.99
N SER A 96 -9.62 0.22 5.49
CA SER A 96 -10.30 1.23 6.32
C SER A 96 -11.43 0.67 7.20
N SER A 97 -11.81 -0.59 6.99
CA SER A 97 -12.88 -1.25 7.76
C SER A 97 -12.34 -2.07 8.95
N TYR A 98 -11.03 -2.22 9.09
CA TYR A 98 -10.41 -3.06 10.12
C TYR A 98 -9.45 -2.27 10.99
N ALA A 99 -9.58 -2.45 12.32
CA ALA A 99 -8.67 -1.84 13.28
C ALA A 99 -7.33 -2.60 13.33
N VAL A 100 -6.24 -1.86 13.48
CA VAL A 100 -4.89 -2.46 13.57
C VAL A 100 -4.74 -3.35 14.81
N GLY A 101 -5.47 -3.06 15.87
CA GLY A 101 -5.47 -3.88 17.09
C GLY A 101 -5.93 -5.32 16.88
N ASP A 102 -6.70 -5.60 15.83
CA ASP A 102 -7.16 -6.96 15.49
C ASP A 102 -6.19 -7.70 14.56
N ALA A 103 -5.37 -6.95 13.81
CA ALA A 103 -4.39 -7.48 12.86
C ALA A 103 -2.95 -7.51 13.41
N CYS A 104 -2.66 -6.84 14.54
CA CYS A 104 -1.31 -6.81 15.09
C CYS A 104 -0.90 -8.17 15.68
N ASN A 105 0.37 -8.54 15.52
CA ASN A 105 0.93 -9.75 16.13
C ASN A 105 1.08 -9.56 17.64
N ARG A 106 0.15 -10.12 18.41
CA ARG A 106 0.11 -10.05 19.89
C ARG A 106 1.03 -11.06 20.57
N HIS A 107 1.43 -12.10 19.85
CA HIS A 107 2.28 -13.17 20.35
C HIS A 107 3.71 -13.09 19.82
N ALA A 108 4.10 -11.88 19.37
CA ALA A 108 5.43 -11.66 18.88
C ALA A 108 6.49 -11.94 19.96
N LEU A 109 7.54 -12.65 19.58
CA LEU A 109 8.73 -12.79 20.43
C LEU A 109 9.30 -11.40 20.72
N VAL A 110 9.55 -11.13 21.99
CA VAL A 110 10.16 -9.87 22.45
C VAL A 110 11.60 -10.13 22.88
N LEU A 111 12.43 -9.11 22.68
CA LEU A 111 13.84 -9.12 23.03
C LEU A 111 14.11 -8.15 24.18
N SER A 112 15.09 -8.47 25.02
CA SER A 112 15.69 -7.51 25.95
C SER A 112 16.75 -6.65 25.23
N PRO A 113 16.96 -5.37 25.61
CA PRO A 113 18.04 -4.55 25.07
C PRO A 113 19.44 -5.17 25.23
N ASN A 114 19.61 -6.04 26.25
CA ASN A 114 20.89 -6.70 26.57
C ASN A 114 21.06 -8.06 25.88
N ASP A 115 20.02 -8.56 25.19
CA ASP A 115 20.15 -9.82 24.45
C ASP A 115 21.21 -9.69 23.35
N ARG A 116 21.88 -10.80 23.04
CA ARG A 116 22.89 -10.82 21.99
C ARG A 116 22.26 -11.02 20.62
N VAL A 117 22.86 -10.45 19.60
CA VAL A 117 22.47 -10.64 18.21
C VAL A 117 22.43 -12.14 17.84
N SER A 118 23.35 -12.95 18.36
CA SER A 118 23.37 -14.41 18.16
C SER A 118 22.09 -15.11 18.66
N THR A 119 21.51 -14.63 19.76
CA THR A 119 20.22 -15.12 20.26
C THR A 119 19.08 -14.82 19.28
N VAL A 120 19.08 -13.61 18.70
CA VAL A 120 18.07 -13.23 17.69
C VAL A 120 18.20 -14.07 16.44
N VAL A 121 19.43 -14.44 16.04
CA VAL A 121 19.65 -15.34 14.90
C VAL A 121 18.97 -16.70 15.14
N SER A 122 19.05 -17.25 16.36
CA SER A 122 18.38 -18.51 16.67
C SER A 122 16.84 -18.38 16.54
N TYR A 123 16.26 -17.24 16.95
CA TYR A 123 14.84 -16.98 16.77
C TYR A 123 14.47 -16.81 15.28
N LEU A 124 15.30 -16.14 14.48
CA LEU A 124 15.09 -16.03 13.03
C LEU A 124 15.10 -17.37 12.28
N LEU A 125 15.83 -18.34 12.80
CA LEU A 125 15.92 -19.68 12.21
C LEU A 125 14.76 -20.61 12.66
N THR A 126 14.20 -20.37 13.84
CA THR A 126 13.17 -21.23 14.44
C THR A 126 11.75 -20.66 14.37
N SER A 127 11.62 -19.36 14.07
CA SER A 127 10.31 -18.70 13.92
C SER A 127 10.20 -18.03 12.53
N SER A 128 8.98 -17.85 12.07
CA SER A 128 8.67 -17.07 10.84
C SER A 128 8.60 -15.56 11.07
N GLN A 129 8.89 -15.09 12.31
CA GLN A 129 8.77 -13.68 12.67
C GLN A 129 9.96 -12.88 12.12
N PRO A 130 9.72 -11.85 11.26
CA PRO A 130 10.79 -11.04 10.68
C PRO A 130 11.22 -9.85 11.57
N ASP A 131 10.34 -9.38 12.45
CA ASP A 131 10.47 -8.16 13.24
C ASP A 131 10.31 -8.45 14.73
N PHE A 132 11.21 -7.96 15.57
CA PHE A 132 11.23 -8.22 17.00
C PHE A 132 11.11 -6.92 17.78
N ALA A 133 10.18 -6.87 18.73
CA ALA A 133 10.07 -5.80 19.69
C ALA A 133 11.19 -5.89 20.73
N VAL A 134 11.87 -4.80 21.01
CA VAL A 134 12.85 -4.70 22.10
C VAL A 134 12.19 -3.98 23.26
N VAL A 135 12.02 -4.70 24.37
CA VAL A 135 11.24 -4.23 25.52
C VAL A 135 12.10 -4.26 26.77
N SER A 136 12.01 -3.21 27.58
CA SER A 136 12.61 -3.15 28.93
C SER A 136 11.48 -3.00 29.96
N GLY A 137 11.22 -4.06 30.72
CA GLY A 137 10.03 -4.12 31.58
C GLY A 137 8.75 -4.09 30.75
N THR A 138 7.95 -3.04 30.88
CA THR A 138 6.71 -2.81 30.10
C THR A 138 6.88 -1.80 28.97
N GLN A 139 8.07 -1.22 28.83
CA GLN A 139 8.31 -0.14 27.89
C GLN A 139 9.02 -0.64 26.64
N LEU A 140 8.48 -0.31 25.47
CA LEU A 140 9.12 -0.55 24.18
C LEU A 140 10.32 0.42 24.02
N CYS A 141 11.50 -0.15 23.78
CA CYS A 141 12.73 0.59 23.51
C CYS A 141 12.96 0.80 22.00
N GLY A 142 12.50 -0.14 21.20
CA GLY A 142 12.68 -0.10 19.74
C GLY A 142 12.29 -1.41 19.08
N VAL A 143 12.65 -1.54 17.81
CA VAL A 143 12.41 -2.71 16.97
C VAL A 143 13.72 -3.15 16.32
N VAL A 144 13.93 -4.45 16.20
CA VAL A 144 15.00 -5.04 15.43
C VAL A 144 14.40 -5.88 14.33
N ARG A 145 14.77 -5.60 13.08
CA ARG A 145 14.28 -6.34 11.93
C ARG A 145 15.34 -7.33 11.43
N ARG A 146 14.90 -8.32 10.71
CA ARG A 146 15.78 -9.36 10.13
C ARG A 146 16.99 -8.77 9.42
N ARG A 147 16.80 -7.67 8.68
CA ARG A 147 17.90 -7.02 7.94
C ARG A 147 19.00 -6.50 8.86
N GLU A 148 18.65 -5.79 9.94
CA GLU A 148 19.59 -5.25 10.91
C GLU A 148 20.38 -6.36 11.61
N VAL A 149 19.74 -7.49 11.91
CA VAL A 149 20.42 -8.67 12.49
C VAL A 149 21.46 -9.23 11.52
N LEU A 150 21.09 -9.44 10.26
CA LEU A 150 21.99 -10.00 9.25
C LEU A 150 23.15 -9.06 8.95
N GLU A 151 22.92 -7.75 8.88
CA GLU A 151 23.96 -6.75 8.69
C GLU A 151 24.94 -6.70 9.89
N ALA A 152 24.42 -6.77 11.12
CA ALA A 152 25.23 -6.79 12.33
C ALA A 152 26.10 -8.05 12.40
N LEU A 153 25.50 -9.19 12.09
CA LEU A 153 26.20 -10.48 12.07
C LEU A 153 27.37 -10.46 11.08
N ALA A 154 27.14 -9.94 9.87
CA ALA A 154 28.14 -9.88 8.82
C ALA A 154 29.30 -8.92 9.12
N ARG A 155 29.03 -7.80 9.84
CA ARG A 155 30.02 -6.74 10.08
C ARG A 155 30.77 -6.87 11.40
N ARG A 156 30.08 -7.29 12.47
CA ARG A 156 30.57 -7.18 13.85
C ARG A 156 30.41 -8.46 14.68
N GLY A 157 29.84 -9.51 14.10
CA GLY A 157 29.60 -10.77 14.80
C GLY A 157 28.37 -10.77 15.72
N GLY A 158 28.07 -11.91 16.31
CA GLY A 158 26.85 -12.13 17.08
C GLY A 158 26.88 -11.68 18.54
N GLU A 159 28.02 -11.19 19.05
CA GLU A 159 28.20 -10.83 20.47
C GLU A 159 27.64 -9.45 20.85
N LEU A 160 27.29 -8.63 19.86
CA LEU A 160 26.73 -7.29 20.10
C LEU A 160 25.37 -7.37 20.81
N PRO A 161 25.11 -6.45 21.76
CA PRO A 161 23.78 -6.33 22.36
C PRO A 161 22.78 -5.76 21.36
N VAL A 162 21.54 -6.21 21.44
CA VAL A 162 20.40 -5.79 20.58
C VAL A 162 20.20 -4.29 20.62
N SER A 163 20.46 -3.64 21.75
CA SER A 163 20.38 -2.18 21.91
C SER A 163 21.22 -1.38 20.92
N THR A 164 22.28 -1.97 20.34
CA THR A 164 23.16 -1.30 19.38
C THR A 164 22.61 -1.29 17.95
N ILE A 165 21.68 -2.20 17.65
CA ILE A 165 21.12 -2.37 16.31
C ILE A 165 19.63 -2.04 16.21
N MET A 166 18.96 -1.87 17.37
CA MET A 166 17.54 -1.52 17.39
C MET A 166 17.28 -0.15 16.77
N ARG A 167 16.12 0.00 16.14
CA ARG A 167 15.63 1.24 15.55
C ARG A 167 14.39 1.71 16.26
N ARG A 168 14.16 3.01 16.29
CA ARG A 168 12.88 3.57 16.71
C ARG A 168 11.83 3.29 15.65
N CYS A 169 10.59 3.02 16.07
CA CYS A 169 9.43 2.89 15.19
C CYS A 169 8.32 3.84 15.67
N PRO A 170 7.42 4.26 14.78
CA PRO A 170 6.24 5.03 15.16
C PRO A 170 5.35 4.22 16.09
N ALA A 171 4.67 4.90 17.00
CA ALA A 171 3.62 4.34 17.85
C ALA A 171 2.27 4.68 17.25
N VAL A 172 1.38 3.70 17.19
CA VAL A 172 0.01 3.84 16.68
C VAL A 172 -0.98 3.27 17.69
N GLU A 173 -2.17 3.86 17.78
CA GLU A 173 -3.22 3.37 18.65
C GLU A 173 -4.00 2.22 18.02
N ALA A 174 -4.39 1.23 18.82
CA ALA A 174 -5.05 0.01 18.37
C ALA A 174 -6.39 0.24 17.65
N HIS A 175 -7.03 1.37 17.86
CA HIS A 175 -8.29 1.74 17.21
C HIS A 175 -8.13 2.31 15.80
N LEU A 176 -6.90 2.70 15.40
CA LEU A 176 -6.64 3.18 14.04
C LEU A 176 -6.87 2.06 13.03
N THR A 177 -7.33 2.44 11.85
CA THR A 177 -7.54 1.50 10.75
C THR A 177 -6.20 1.09 10.11
N LEU A 178 -6.18 -0.08 9.49
CA LEU A 178 -5.00 -0.55 8.76
C LEU A 178 -4.60 0.43 7.63
N ALA A 179 -5.58 1.13 7.02
CA ALA A 179 -5.30 2.14 6.00
C ALA A 179 -4.57 3.36 6.57
N GLU A 180 -4.97 3.84 7.76
CA GLU A 180 -4.31 4.96 8.44
C GLU A 180 -2.90 4.58 8.87
N VAL A 181 -2.73 3.38 9.44
CA VAL A 181 -1.41 2.87 9.85
C VAL A 181 -0.47 2.72 8.66
N ARG A 182 -0.95 2.25 7.51
CA ARG A 182 -0.17 2.21 6.27
C ARG A 182 0.31 3.60 5.86
N GLY A 183 -0.53 4.62 6.01
CA GLY A 183 -0.15 6.03 5.80
C GLY A 183 0.98 6.47 6.73
N VAL A 184 0.86 6.22 8.04
CA VAL A 184 1.89 6.55 9.04
C VAL A 184 3.23 5.88 8.72
N LEU A 185 3.20 4.59 8.33
CA LEU A 185 4.42 3.85 7.95
C LEU A 185 5.09 4.43 6.70
N HIS A 186 4.30 4.88 5.74
CA HIS A 186 4.79 5.49 4.50
C HIS A 186 5.44 6.85 4.76
N GLU A 187 4.79 7.71 5.55
CA GLU A 187 5.31 9.03 5.94
C GLU A 187 6.58 8.93 6.78
N ALA A 188 6.61 7.99 7.73
CA ALA A 188 7.79 7.74 8.57
C ALA A 188 8.92 7.01 7.83
N THR A 189 8.73 6.59 6.58
CA THR A 189 9.70 5.80 5.79
C THR A 189 10.18 4.56 6.54
N THR A 190 9.26 3.90 7.26
CA THR A 190 9.53 2.69 8.03
C THR A 190 8.55 1.58 7.64
N ALA A 191 8.94 0.33 7.87
CA ALA A 191 8.11 -0.81 7.54
C ALA A 191 7.34 -1.37 8.75
N VAL A 192 7.60 -0.87 9.97
CA VAL A 192 7.04 -1.44 11.21
C VAL A 192 6.60 -0.33 12.15
N ALA A 193 5.44 -0.50 12.78
CA ALA A 193 4.93 0.34 13.86
C ALA A 193 4.62 -0.48 15.11
N ALA A 194 4.71 0.18 16.25
CA ALA A 194 4.30 -0.37 17.54
C ALA A 194 2.84 -0.02 17.82
N VAL A 195 2.04 -1.02 18.12
CA VAL A 195 0.61 -0.87 18.42
C VAL A 195 0.41 -0.76 19.94
N TYR A 196 -0.28 0.30 20.35
CA TYR A 196 -0.65 0.55 21.74
C TYR A 196 -2.16 0.52 21.92
N ASP A 197 -2.61 0.06 23.06
CA ASP A 197 -4.01 0.13 23.46
C ASP A 197 -4.06 0.73 24.86
N ARG A 198 -4.64 1.92 25.00
CA ARG A 198 -4.73 2.66 26.27
C ARG A 198 -3.37 2.81 26.98
N GLY A 199 -2.34 3.11 26.21
CA GLY A 199 -0.98 3.30 26.73
C GLY A 199 -0.19 2.00 26.98
N HIS A 200 -0.75 0.83 26.71
CA HIS A 200 -0.07 -0.47 26.87
C HIS A 200 0.38 -0.99 25.52
N PHE A 201 1.62 -1.41 25.43
CA PHE A 201 2.15 -2.05 24.23
C PHE A 201 1.41 -3.38 23.96
N ARG A 202 0.84 -3.53 22.78
CA ARG A 202 0.07 -4.71 22.34
C ARG A 202 0.86 -5.63 21.42
N GLY A 203 1.68 -5.06 20.56
CA GLY A 203 2.41 -5.82 19.55
C GLY A 203 2.96 -4.94 18.45
N LEU A 204 3.47 -5.56 17.41
CA LEU A 204 3.97 -4.90 16.21
C LEU A 204 3.01 -5.12 15.04
N VAL A 205 3.03 -4.20 14.10
CA VAL A 205 2.40 -4.34 12.79
C VAL A 205 3.40 -3.90 11.71
N SER A 206 3.56 -4.70 10.69
CA SER A 206 4.43 -4.41 9.54
C SER A 206 3.62 -4.10 8.28
N LEU A 207 4.28 -3.55 7.26
CA LEU A 207 3.68 -3.42 5.93
C LEU A 207 3.31 -4.79 5.33
N ASP A 208 4.07 -5.83 5.65
CA ASP A 208 3.80 -7.19 5.19
C ASP A 208 2.54 -7.75 5.86
N ASP A 209 2.36 -7.52 7.18
CA ASP A 209 1.13 -7.90 7.89
C ASP A 209 -0.10 -7.19 7.30
N ILE A 210 0.03 -5.91 6.95
CA ILE A 210 -1.05 -5.14 6.32
C ILE A 210 -1.37 -5.69 4.93
N ALA A 211 -0.35 -6.06 4.14
CA ALA A 211 -0.55 -6.64 2.82
C ALA A 211 -1.20 -8.03 2.90
N GLU A 212 -0.80 -8.86 3.86
CA GLU A 212 -1.42 -10.16 4.11
C GLU A 212 -2.88 -10.00 4.55
N ALA A 213 -3.17 -9.08 5.48
CA ALA A 213 -4.52 -8.75 5.89
C ALA A 213 -5.38 -8.30 4.71
N GLU A 214 -4.84 -7.46 3.81
CA GLU A 214 -5.54 -7.01 2.59
C GLU A 214 -5.95 -8.19 1.70
N LEU A 215 -5.05 -9.16 1.48
CA LEU A 215 -5.32 -10.35 0.68
C LEU A 215 -6.38 -11.24 1.32
N VAL A 216 -6.30 -11.50 2.62
CA VAL A 216 -7.25 -12.33 3.36
C VAL A 216 -8.65 -11.69 3.32
N LEU A 217 -8.74 -10.41 3.65
CA LEU A 217 -10.00 -9.68 3.71
C LEU A 217 -10.65 -9.51 2.31
N ALA A 218 -9.83 -9.35 1.27
CA ALA A 218 -10.33 -9.33 -0.11
C ALA A 218 -10.93 -10.69 -0.51
N SER A 219 -10.30 -11.79 -0.11
CA SER A 219 -10.78 -13.15 -0.41
C SER A 219 -12.10 -13.49 0.31
N GLU A 220 -12.26 -13.07 1.57
CA GLU A 220 -13.50 -13.27 2.33
C GLU A 220 -14.69 -12.53 1.71
N ARG A 221 -14.48 -11.31 1.21
CA ARG A 221 -15.54 -10.55 0.51
C ARG A 221 -15.99 -11.26 -0.78
N LEU A 222 -15.05 -11.78 -1.57
CA LEU A 222 -15.36 -12.53 -2.79
C LEU A 222 -16.12 -13.81 -2.48
N GLY A 223 -15.78 -14.52 -1.41
CA GLY A 223 -16.47 -15.73 -0.96
C GLY A 223 -17.90 -15.48 -0.47
N ARG A 224 -18.20 -14.28 0.07
CA ARG A 224 -19.56 -13.89 0.47
C ARG A 224 -20.45 -13.53 -0.71
N ILE A 225 -19.91 -12.87 -1.75
CA ILE A 225 -20.64 -12.48 -2.97
C ILE A 225 -21.00 -13.72 -3.80
N GLY A 226 -20.19 -14.78 -3.79
CA GLY A 226 -20.45 -16.03 -4.51
C GLY A 226 -21.47 -16.97 -3.84
N ARG A 227 -21.98 -16.64 -2.64
CA ARG A 227 -22.95 -17.43 -1.87
C ARG A 227 -24.34 -16.80 -1.76
N SER A 228 -24.53 -15.62 -2.30
CA SER A 228 -25.80 -14.91 -2.43
C SER A 228 -26.33 -15.01 -3.86
#